data_e45f5c617ab7e726e989ab203d3b5288
#
_entry.id   e45f5c617ab7e726e989ab203d3b5288
#
_cell.length_a   1.000
_cell.length_b   1.000
_cell.length_c   1.000
_cell.angle_alpha   90.00
_cell.angle_beta   90.00
_cell.angle_gamma   90.00
#
_symmetry.space_group_name_H-M   'P 1'
#
loop_
_entity.id
_entity.type
_entity.pdbx_description
1 polymer ?
#
loop_
_entity_poly.entity_id
_entity_poly.type
_entity_poly.pdbx_seq_one_letter_code
_entity_poly.pdbx_strand_id
1 'polypeptide(L)'
;NVEFKIDMHLKKNSPKGIAINKMPIRKASELFGVIHLVFFSPEDLNIIKNGPSERRRFIDLELAQLDKLYLNDLANYNRIINQRNRLLKDIYNRDDLLSTLEIWDMQLADYGTKVIERREKFVEEMNGIIEAVHSKLTDGKEHLSLSYEKSNGGTELFEAVKKNRERDIRMK
;
A
#
# COMPACT_ATOMS: atom_id res chain seq x y z
N ASN A 1 16.96 -23.99 -6.08
CA ASN A 1 15.93 -23.36 -6.90
C ASN A 1 14.68 -24.23 -6.83
N VAL A 2 13.56 -23.67 -6.39
CA VAL A 2 12.25 -24.34 -6.44
C VAL A 2 11.56 -23.85 -7.72
N GLU A 3 11.21 -24.80 -8.59
CA GLU A 3 10.54 -24.50 -9.86
C GLU A 3 9.03 -24.46 -9.64
N PHE A 4 8.38 -23.37 -10.06
CA PHE A 4 6.94 -23.20 -10.00
C PHE A 4 6.37 -23.18 -11.41
N LYS A 5 5.32 -23.98 -11.66
CA LYS A 5 4.52 -23.89 -12.87
C LYS A 5 3.26 -23.04 -12.57
N ILE A 6 3.07 -22.00 -13.38
CA ILE A 6 1.91 -21.12 -13.25
C ILE A 6 1.09 -21.23 -14.52
N ASP A 7 -0.15 -21.65 -14.36
CA ASP A 7 -1.13 -21.75 -15.43
C ASP A 7 -2.17 -20.63 -15.26
N MET A 8 -2.37 -19.82 -16.30
CA MET A 8 -3.38 -18.74 -16.31
C MET A 8 -4.41 -19.02 -17.41
N HIS A 9 -5.67 -19.08 -17.02
CA HIS A 9 -6.79 -19.20 -17.93
C HIS A 9 -7.55 -17.89 -18.04
N LEU A 10 -7.46 -17.25 -19.21
CA LEU A 10 -8.10 -15.98 -19.50
C LEU A 10 -9.20 -16.19 -20.53
N LYS A 11 -10.44 -15.89 -20.16
CA LYS A 11 -11.60 -15.95 -21.05
C LYS A 11 -12.36 -14.63 -20.96
N LYS A 12 -12.79 -14.11 -22.11
CA LYS A 12 -13.60 -12.88 -22.18
C LYS A 12 -14.89 -13.07 -21.35
N ASN A 13 -15.23 -12.10 -20.52
CA ASN A 13 -16.41 -12.09 -19.65
C ASN A 13 -16.49 -13.24 -18.63
N SER A 14 -15.36 -13.81 -18.23
CA SER A 14 -15.27 -14.84 -17.18
C SER A 14 -14.23 -14.46 -16.15
N PRO A 15 -14.37 -14.91 -14.88
CA PRO A 15 -13.30 -14.77 -13.90
C PRO A 15 -12.00 -15.40 -14.39
N LYS A 16 -10.88 -14.76 -14.08
CA LYS A 16 -9.55 -15.30 -14.40
C LYS A 16 -9.30 -16.53 -13.53
N GLY A 17 -8.94 -17.65 -14.16
CA GLY A 17 -8.46 -18.83 -13.46
C GLY A 17 -6.93 -18.80 -13.36
N ILE A 18 -6.39 -19.02 -12.17
CA ILE A 18 -4.95 -19.12 -11.95
C ILE A 18 -4.67 -20.36 -11.11
N ALA A 19 -3.62 -21.10 -11.48
CA ALA A 19 -3.15 -22.25 -10.71
C ALA A 19 -1.63 -22.19 -10.54
N ILE A 20 -1.14 -22.61 -9.37
CA ILE A 20 0.28 -22.81 -9.06
C ILE A 20 0.50 -24.32 -8.92
N ASN A 21 1.40 -24.90 -9.71
CA ASN A 21 1.68 -26.33 -9.74
C ASN A 21 0.38 -27.16 -9.89
N LYS A 22 -0.50 -26.74 -10.81
CA LYS A 22 -1.83 -27.34 -11.08
C LYS A 22 -2.87 -27.17 -9.95
N MET A 23 -2.52 -26.52 -8.84
CA MET A 23 -3.47 -26.22 -7.76
C MET A 23 -4.10 -24.84 -7.98
N PRO A 24 -5.43 -24.74 -8.15
CA PRO A 24 -6.10 -23.47 -8.32
C PRO A 24 -5.93 -22.57 -7.09
N ILE A 25 -5.60 -21.30 -7.32
CA ILE A 25 -5.57 -20.29 -6.28
C ILE A 25 -6.88 -19.48 -6.28
N ARG A 26 -7.27 -18.99 -5.11
CA ARG A 26 -8.51 -18.22 -4.96
C ARG A 26 -8.32 -16.73 -5.22
N LYS A 27 -7.13 -16.21 -4.93
CA LYS A 27 -6.80 -14.79 -5.04
C LYS A 27 -5.52 -14.61 -5.82
N ALA A 28 -5.49 -13.66 -6.75
CA ALA A 28 -4.28 -13.31 -7.49
C ALA A 28 -3.11 -12.88 -6.57
N SER A 29 -3.43 -12.36 -5.37
CA SER A 29 -2.43 -12.00 -4.36
C SER A 29 -1.60 -13.18 -3.85
N GLU A 30 -2.03 -14.43 -4.06
CA GLU A 30 -1.25 -15.63 -3.73
C GLU A 30 -0.04 -15.82 -4.64
N LEU A 31 0.01 -15.11 -5.79
CA LEU A 31 1.17 -15.06 -6.67
C LEU A 31 2.31 -14.20 -6.10
N PHE A 32 2.02 -13.26 -5.22
CA PHE A 32 3.06 -12.43 -4.61
C PHE A 32 4.04 -13.28 -3.79
N GLY A 33 5.33 -13.05 -4.02
CA GLY A 33 6.41 -13.84 -3.43
C GLY A 33 6.64 -15.21 -4.10
N VAL A 34 5.83 -15.58 -5.12
CA VAL A 34 6.09 -16.72 -6.01
C VAL A 34 6.66 -16.22 -7.33
N ILE A 35 6.12 -15.11 -7.82
CA ILE A 35 6.62 -14.42 -9.03
C ILE A 35 7.01 -12.99 -8.62
N HIS A 36 8.16 -12.54 -9.13
CA HIS A 36 8.56 -11.15 -9.15
C HIS A 36 8.49 -10.67 -10.61
N LEU A 37 7.66 -9.67 -10.86
CA LEU A 37 7.45 -9.12 -12.20
C LEU A 37 7.93 -7.68 -12.22
N VAL A 38 8.78 -7.36 -13.20
CA VAL A 38 9.10 -5.99 -13.56
C VAL A 38 8.47 -5.72 -14.91
N PHE A 39 7.57 -4.78 -14.95
CA PHE A 39 6.89 -4.35 -16.16
C PHE A 39 7.06 -2.84 -16.31
N PHE A 40 7.37 -2.39 -17.51
CA PHE A 40 7.46 -0.98 -17.85
C PHE A 40 6.53 -0.66 -19.01
N SER A 41 5.76 0.40 -18.85
CA SER A 41 4.89 0.94 -19.89
C SER A 41 4.94 2.48 -19.89
N PRO A 42 4.53 3.14 -21.01
CA PRO A 42 4.44 4.59 -21.04
C PRO A 42 3.52 5.20 -19.95
N GLU A 43 2.54 4.44 -19.48
CA GLU A 43 1.63 4.80 -18.39
C GLU A 43 2.34 4.96 -17.05
N ASP A 44 3.50 4.34 -16.85
CA ASP A 44 4.29 4.45 -15.60
C ASP A 44 4.84 5.87 -15.40
N LEU A 45 4.90 6.69 -16.47
CA LEU A 45 5.17 8.12 -16.35
C LEU A 45 4.11 8.86 -15.50
N ASN A 46 2.95 8.26 -15.28
CA ASN A 46 1.93 8.78 -14.38
C ASN A 46 2.39 8.85 -12.91
N ILE A 47 3.41 8.09 -12.52
CA ILE A 47 4.04 8.18 -11.19
C ILE A 47 4.56 9.61 -10.94
N ILE A 48 5.08 10.27 -11.99
CA ILE A 48 5.59 11.64 -11.92
C ILE A 48 4.47 12.65 -12.17
N LYS A 49 3.60 12.40 -13.15
CA LYS A 49 2.57 13.35 -13.60
C LYS A 49 1.39 13.45 -12.62
N ASN A 50 1.03 12.34 -12.00
CA ASN A 50 -0.13 12.25 -11.12
C ASN A 50 0.25 12.48 -9.65
N GLY A 51 -0.80 12.53 -8.81
CA GLY A 51 -0.67 12.82 -7.38
C GLY A 51 -0.05 11.68 -6.55
N PRO A 52 0.07 11.89 -5.23
CA PRO A 52 0.71 10.94 -4.30
C PRO A 52 0.06 9.55 -4.25
N SER A 53 -1.19 9.40 -4.67
CA SER A 53 -1.90 8.11 -4.73
C SER A 53 -1.21 7.12 -5.67
N GLU A 54 -0.77 7.57 -6.87
CA GLU A 54 -0.09 6.72 -7.83
C GLU A 54 1.29 6.29 -7.31
N ARG A 55 2.02 7.21 -6.68
CA ARG A 55 3.32 6.88 -6.05
C ARG A 55 3.18 5.87 -4.93
N ARG A 56 2.17 6.02 -4.06
CA ARG A 56 1.89 5.02 -3.01
C ARG A 56 1.50 3.68 -3.61
N ARG A 57 0.64 3.68 -4.63
CA ARG A 57 0.24 2.45 -5.30
C ARG A 57 1.42 1.71 -5.90
N PHE A 58 2.36 2.41 -6.53
CA PHE A 58 3.60 1.83 -7.05
C PHE A 58 4.40 1.17 -5.92
N ILE A 59 4.71 1.91 -4.86
CA ILE A 59 5.43 1.37 -3.69
C ILE A 59 4.71 0.14 -3.11
N ASP A 60 3.40 0.20 -2.98
CA ASP A 60 2.60 -0.90 -2.43
C ASP A 60 2.67 -2.17 -3.29
N LEU A 61 2.68 -2.02 -4.61
CA LEU A 61 2.81 -3.15 -5.53
C LEU A 61 4.20 -3.78 -5.44
N GLU A 62 5.26 -2.97 -5.42
CA GLU A 62 6.63 -3.47 -5.31
C GLU A 62 6.87 -4.15 -3.95
N LEU A 63 6.48 -3.50 -2.85
CA LEU A 63 6.61 -4.09 -1.51
C LEU A 63 5.78 -5.38 -1.37
N ALA A 64 4.58 -5.45 -1.94
CA ALA A 64 3.75 -6.64 -1.87
C ALA A 64 4.38 -7.85 -2.58
N GLN A 65 5.19 -7.62 -3.63
CA GLN A 65 5.94 -8.69 -4.29
C GLN A 65 7.10 -9.22 -3.43
N LEU A 66 7.71 -8.35 -2.62
CA LEU A 66 8.92 -8.64 -1.85
C LEU A 66 8.60 -9.14 -0.43
N ASP A 67 7.49 -8.69 0.16
CA ASP A 67 7.15 -8.89 1.56
C ASP A 67 5.69 -9.28 1.76
N LYS A 68 5.45 -10.56 2.08
CA LYS A 68 4.10 -11.08 2.37
C LYS A 68 3.50 -10.51 3.65
N LEU A 69 4.32 -10.12 4.63
CA LEU A 69 3.84 -9.48 5.85
C LEU A 69 3.31 -8.10 5.53
N TYR A 70 4.05 -7.33 4.71
CA TYR A 70 3.56 -6.04 4.22
C TYR A 70 2.22 -6.15 3.50
N LEU A 71 2.09 -7.13 2.59
CA LEU A 71 0.82 -7.35 1.87
C LEU A 71 -0.34 -7.61 2.83
N ASN A 72 -0.11 -8.41 3.88
CA ASN A 72 -1.13 -8.68 4.89
C ASN A 72 -1.47 -7.43 5.71
N ASP A 73 -0.46 -6.67 6.15
CA ASP A 73 -0.65 -5.44 6.93
C ASP A 73 -1.40 -4.39 6.12
N LEU A 74 -1.05 -4.21 4.83
CA LEU A 74 -1.74 -3.32 3.91
C LEU A 74 -3.21 -3.74 3.70
N ALA A 75 -3.49 -5.04 3.56
CA ALA A 75 -4.85 -5.55 3.42
C ALA A 75 -5.69 -5.29 4.69
N ASN A 76 -5.11 -5.50 5.89
CA ASN A 76 -5.76 -5.20 7.16
C ASN A 76 -5.99 -3.69 7.32
N TYR A 77 -5.00 -2.87 7.05
CA TYR A 77 -5.11 -1.40 7.05
C TYR A 77 -6.28 -0.92 6.18
N ASN A 78 -6.36 -1.38 4.95
CA ASN A 78 -7.44 -1.01 4.03
C ASN A 78 -8.81 -1.50 4.52
N ARG A 79 -8.89 -2.71 5.10
CA ARG A 79 -10.12 -3.23 5.70
C ARG A 79 -10.57 -2.36 6.86
N ILE A 80 -9.67 -1.96 7.73
CA ILE A 80 -9.95 -1.12 8.90
C ILE A 80 -10.42 0.27 8.48
N ILE A 81 -9.75 0.91 7.51
CA ILE A 81 -10.21 2.17 6.93
C ILE A 81 -11.66 2.07 6.46
N ASN A 82 -11.99 0.99 5.73
CA ASN A 82 -13.35 0.81 5.22
C ASN A 82 -14.39 0.65 6.34
N GLN A 83 -14.06 -0.11 7.40
CA GLN A 83 -14.96 -0.29 8.56
C GLN A 83 -15.11 1.01 9.35
N ARG A 84 -14.00 1.71 9.62
CA ARG A 84 -14.01 3.03 10.25
C ARG A 84 -14.86 4.03 9.48
N ASN A 85 -14.67 4.09 8.16
CA ASN A 85 -15.43 5.00 7.29
C ASN A 85 -16.94 4.67 7.24
N ARG A 86 -17.33 3.41 7.39
CA ARG A 86 -18.75 3.03 7.54
C ARG A 86 -19.28 3.50 8.88
N LEU A 87 -18.56 3.21 9.98
CA LEU A 87 -18.98 3.63 11.31
C LEU A 87 -19.11 5.15 11.42
N LEU A 88 -18.21 5.93 10.81
CA LEU A 88 -18.28 7.40 10.80
C LEU A 88 -19.58 7.92 10.15
N LYS A 89 -20.16 7.22 9.19
CA LYS A 89 -21.45 7.59 8.60
C LYS A 89 -22.62 7.35 9.53
N ASP A 90 -22.51 6.33 10.40
CA ASP A 90 -23.58 5.92 11.31
C ASP A 90 -23.49 6.65 12.66
N ILE A 91 -22.35 7.26 12.99
CA ILE A 91 -22.07 7.82 14.31
C ILE A 91 -22.76 9.18 14.54
N TYR A 92 -23.22 9.86 13.49
CA TYR A 92 -23.92 11.13 13.60
C TYR A 92 -25.20 10.93 14.43
N ASN A 93 -25.26 11.47 15.64
CA ASN A 93 -26.30 11.28 16.67
C ASN A 93 -26.26 9.93 17.42
N ARG A 94 -25.13 9.22 17.44
CA ARG A 94 -24.96 7.92 18.11
C ARG A 94 -23.67 7.92 18.95
N ASP A 95 -23.69 8.62 20.10
CA ASP A 95 -22.53 8.71 21.00
C ASP A 95 -22.13 7.33 21.57
N ASP A 96 -23.06 6.38 21.64
CA ASP A 96 -22.79 4.99 22.00
C ASP A 96 -21.77 4.29 21.11
N LEU A 97 -21.57 4.78 19.87
CA LEU A 97 -20.61 4.23 18.92
C LEU A 97 -19.18 4.81 19.05
N LEU A 98 -18.96 5.82 19.87
CA LEU A 98 -17.65 6.46 20.06
C LEU A 98 -16.58 5.49 20.59
N SER A 99 -16.96 4.60 21.51
CA SER A 99 -16.06 3.56 22.03
C SER A 99 -15.64 2.56 20.94
N THR A 100 -16.56 2.22 20.06
CA THR A 100 -16.29 1.36 18.90
C THR A 100 -15.36 2.06 17.90
N LEU A 101 -15.55 3.37 17.68
CA LEU A 101 -14.67 4.17 16.82
C LEU A 101 -13.24 4.20 17.36
N GLU A 102 -13.06 4.30 18.66
CA GLU A 102 -11.74 4.28 19.30
C GLU A 102 -10.99 2.97 19.04
N ILE A 103 -11.67 1.84 19.08
CA ILE A 103 -11.07 0.54 18.74
C ILE A 103 -10.58 0.51 17.29
N TRP A 104 -11.38 1.05 16.37
CA TRP A 104 -10.96 1.16 14.96
C TRP A 104 -9.80 2.14 14.77
N ASP A 105 -9.77 3.26 15.53
CA ASP A 105 -8.67 4.22 15.50
C ASP A 105 -7.36 3.59 15.98
N MET A 106 -7.40 2.78 17.06
CA MET A 106 -6.23 2.06 17.57
C MET A 106 -5.70 1.04 16.55
N GLN A 107 -6.60 0.24 15.95
CA GLN A 107 -6.20 -0.73 14.92
C GLN A 107 -5.67 -0.04 13.66
N LEU A 108 -6.28 1.08 13.26
CA LEU A 108 -5.82 1.89 12.13
C LEU A 108 -4.40 2.41 12.37
N ALA A 109 -4.11 2.87 13.59
CA ALA A 109 -2.79 3.33 13.96
C ALA A 109 -1.75 2.20 13.95
N ASP A 110 -2.08 1.03 14.50
CA ASP A 110 -1.16 -0.12 14.55
C ASP A 110 -0.77 -0.57 13.13
N TYR A 111 -1.74 -0.91 12.28
CA TYR A 111 -1.44 -1.34 10.92
C TYR A 111 -0.88 -0.21 10.04
N GLY A 112 -1.37 1.03 10.26
CA GLY A 112 -0.88 2.20 9.54
C GLY A 112 0.59 2.50 9.81
N THR A 113 1.03 2.36 11.06
CA THR A 113 2.44 2.54 11.44
C THR A 113 3.32 1.51 10.74
N LYS A 114 2.94 0.22 10.75
CA LYS A 114 3.67 -0.84 10.05
C LYS A 114 3.81 -0.56 8.54
N VAL A 115 2.72 -0.10 7.91
CA VAL A 115 2.72 0.26 6.48
C VAL A 115 3.65 1.47 6.22
N ILE A 116 3.60 2.50 7.08
CA ILE A 116 4.45 3.70 6.96
C ILE A 116 5.93 3.34 7.09
N GLU A 117 6.30 2.60 8.12
CA GLU A 117 7.68 2.19 8.38
C GLU A 117 8.28 1.39 7.21
N ARG A 118 7.50 0.46 6.65
CA ARG A 118 7.95 -0.34 5.49
C ARG A 118 8.12 0.51 4.24
N ARG A 119 7.22 1.46 3.97
CA ARG A 119 7.35 2.38 2.84
C ARG A 119 8.55 3.32 3.00
N GLU A 120 8.78 3.84 4.20
CA GLU A 120 9.93 4.69 4.51
C GLU A 120 11.24 3.96 4.25
N LYS A 121 11.38 2.75 4.81
CA LYS A 121 12.55 1.90 4.60
C LYS A 121 12.77 1.58 3.12
N PHE A 122 11.71 1.27 2.38
CA PHE A 122 11.80 1.00 0.94
C PHE A 122 12.31 2.22 0.16
N VAL A 123 11.84 3.43 0.50
CA VAL A 123 12.30 4.67 -0.15
C VAL A 123 13.77 4.95 0.18
N GLU A 124 14.21 4.68 1.42
CA GLU A 124 15.63 4.77 1.80
C GLU A 124 16.51 3.81 0.99
N GLU A 125 16.11 2.53 0.90
CA GLU A 125 16.82 1.53 0.11
C GLU A 125 16.86 1.88 -1.38
N MET A 126 15.76 2.41 -1.91
CA MET A 126 15.67 2.87 -3.31
C MET A 126 16.60 4.03 -3.61
N ASN A 127 16.83 4.96 -2.68
CA ASN A 127 17.70 6.11 -2.90
C ASN A 127 19.11 5.69 -3.29
N GLY A 128 19.69 4.69 -2.62
CA GLY A 128 21.03 4.20 -2.96
C GLY A 128 21.13 3.63 -4.37
N ILE A 129 20.06 2.99 -4.85
CA ILE A 129 20.00 2.40 -6.19
C ILE A 129 19.76 3.48 -7.25
N ILE A 130 18.79 4.35 -7.02
CA ILE A 130 18.37 5.40 -7.96
C ILE A 130 19.48 6.38 -8.22
N GLU A 131 20.20 6.84 -7.20
CA GLU A 131 21.31 7.76 -7.36
C GLU A 131 22.40 7.17 -8.27
N ALA A 132 22.79 5.91 -8.05
CA ALA A 132 23.80 5.25 -8.85
C ALA A 132 23.37 5.05 -10.32
N VAL A 133 22.09 4.70 -10.56
CA VAL A 133 21.55 4.50 -11.90
C VAL A 133 21.39 5.84 -12.62
N HIS A 134 20.81 6.84 -11.94
CA HIS A 134 20.56 8.16 -12.52
C HIS A 134 21.86 8.91 -12.86
N SER A 135 22.86 8.83 -11.98
CA SER A 135 24.19 9.40 -12.25
C SER A 135 24.84 8.82 -13.52
N LYS A 136 24.68 7.51 -13.76
CA LYS A 136 25.17 6.89 -15.02
C LYS A 136 24.42 7.37 -16.26
N LEU A 137 23.10 7.60 -16.13
CA LEU A 137 22.27 8.05 -17.27
C LEU A 137 22.51 9.51 -17.63
N THR A 138 22.90 10.33 -16.68
CA THR A 138 23.08 11.78 -16.84
C THR A 138 24.56 12.20 -16.90
N ASP A 139 25.50 11.24 -16.95
CA ASP A 139 26.94 11.49 -16.82
C ASP A 139 27.30 12.35 -15.59
N GLY A 140 26.62 12.09 -14.47
CA GLY A 140 26.80 12.79 -13.20
C GLY A 140 26.34 14.25 -13.18
N LYS A 141 25.59 14.69 -14.20
CA LYS A 141 25.13 16.09 -14.31
C LYS A 141 23.90 16.40 -13.43
N GLU A 142 23.16 15.38 -13.05
CA GLU A 142 21.92 15.54 -12.25
C GLU A 142 21.94 14.61 -11.03
N HIS A 143 21.36 15.10 -9.95
CA HIS A 143 21.14 14.31 -8.72
C HIS A 143 19.65 14.05 -8.54
N LEU A 144 19.29 12.79 -8.31
CA LEU A 144 17.92 12.38 -8.04
C LEU A 144 17.83 11.78 -6.64
N SER A 145 16.90 12.27 -5.84
CA SER A 145 16.59 11.71 -4.53
C SER A 145 15.08 11.54 -4.32
N LEU A 146 14.71 10.56 -3.52
CA LEU A 146 13.35 10.33 -3.09
C LEU A 146 13.22 10.62 -1.59
N SER A 147 12.10 11.20 -1.18
CA SER A 147 11.75 11.37 0.22
C SER A 147 10.36 10.81 0.50
N TYR A 148 10.19 10.18 1.65
CA TYR A 148 8.89 9.74 2.11
C TYR A 148 8.30 10.75 3.10
N GLU A 149 7.27 11.47 2.68
CA GLU A 149 6.59 12.44 3.53
C GLU A 149 5.44 11.77 4.29
N LYS A 150 5.58 11.71 5.62
CA LYS A 150 4.53 11.18 6.50
C LYS A 150 3.38 12.18 6.62
N SER A 151 2.17 11.78 6.28
CA SER A 151 0.98 12.65 6.35
C SER A 151 0.58 13.07 7.77
N ASN A 152 1.10 12.39 8.79
CA ASN A 152 0.91 12.71 10.21
C ASN A 152 1.92 13.73 10.75
N GLY A 153 2.77 14.33 9.91
CA GLY A 153 3.76 15.34 10.31
C GLY A 153 4.81 14.84 11.30
N GLY A 154 5.06 13.53 11.37
CA GLY A 154 6.02 12.91 12.30
C GLY A 154 5.48 12.66 13.72
N THR A 155 4.22 13.03 14.01
CA THR A 155 3.55 12.65 15.26
C THR A 155 3.15 11.18 15.24
N GLU A 156 2.93 10.59 16.41
CA GLU A 156 2.40 9.23 16.49
C GLU A 156 1.05 9.15 15.76
N LEU A 157 0.86 8.09 14.96
CA LEU A 157 -0.30 8.00 14.06
C LEU A 157 -1.61 7.96 14.85
N PHE A 158 -1.65 7.31 16.02
CA PHE A 158 -2.83 7.28 16.87
C PHE A 158 -3.25 8.67 17.32
N GLU A 159 -2.31 9.50 17.77
CA GLU A 159 -2.58 10.88 18.17
C GLU A 159 -3.07 11.73 16.99
N ALA A 160 -2.49 11.52 15.80
CA ALA A 160 -2.94 12.21 14.59
C ALA A 160 -4.38 11.83 14.22
N VAL A 161 -4.74 10.54 14.31
CA VAL A 161 -6.11 10.03 14.04
C VAL A 161 -7.08 10.60 15.08
N LYS A 162 -6.73 10.55 16.37
CA LYS A 162 -7.53 11.05 17.47
C LYS A 162 -7.80 12.56 17.34
N LYS A 163 -6.78 13.34 17.02
CA LYS A 163 -6.89 14.80 16.81
C LYS A 163 -7.86 15.16 15.67
N ASN A 164 -7.90 14.33 14.63
CA ASN A 164 -8.78 14.56 13.47
C ASN A 164 -10.19 13.96 13.63
N ARG A 165 -10.47 13.22 14.71
CA ARG A 165 -11.73 12.47 14.91
C ARG A 165 -12.98 13.34 14.75
N GLU A 166 -13.03 14.48 15.41
CA GLU A 166 -14.20 15.37 15.33
C GLU A 166 -14.43 15.93 13.92
N ARG A 167 -13.35 16.24 13.21
CA ARG A 167 -13.44 16.68 11.82
C ARG A 167 -13.96 15.55 10.94
N ASP A 168 -13.46 14.34 11.13
CA ASP A 168 -13.86 13.16 10.34
C ASP A 168 -15.34 12.83 10.55
N ILE A 169 -15.87 12.97 11.78
CA ILE A 169 -17.30 12.81 12.09
C ILE A 169 -18.14 13.86 11.37
N ARG A 170 -17.69 15.12 11.33
CA ARG A 170 -18.45 16.22 10.70
C ARG A 170 -18.42 16.17 9.16
N MET A 171 -17.41 15.56 8.56
CA MET A 171 -17.24 15.53 7.11
C MET A 171 -17.85 14.30 6.42
N LYS A 172 -18.44 13.37 7.17
CA LYS A 172 -19.09 12.15 6.67
C LYS A 172 -20.61 12.26 6.69
#